data_ad28a4b24c9ea1e1d88155cbd74be0fd
#
_entry.id   ad28a4b24c9ea1e1d88155cbd74be0fd
#
_cell.length_a   1.000
_cell.length_b   1.000
_cell.length_c   1.000
_cell.angle_alpha   90.00
_cell.angle_beta   90.00
_cell.angle_gamma   90.00
#
_symmetry.space_group_name_H-M   'P 1'
#
loop_
_entity.id
_entity.type
_entity.pdbx_description
1 polymer ?
#
loop_
_entity_poly.entity_id
_entity_poly.type
_entity_poly.pdbx_seq_one_letter_code
_entity_poly.pdbx_strand_id
1 'polypeptide(L)'
;FGDGKVVIEGTEGYIELRKYIDVGGAETETILLSTREKTEKFSVAGKVEKPFFPAVLRDCKEGTETAMPAEHAFYTMELAIRAQECAKRL
;
A
#
# COMPACT_ATOMS: atom_id res chain seq x y z
N PHE A 1 -11.17 9.71 11.27
CA PHE A 1 -9.86 10.31 11.02
C PHE A 1 -8.84 9.17 10.87
N GLY A 2 -8.57 8.75 9.65
CA GLY A 2 -7.71 7.61 9.37
C GLY A 2 -6.33 8.06 8.87
N ASP A 3 -5.30 7.65 9.57
CA ASP A 3 -3.95 7.66 9.03
C ASP A 3 -3.81 6.45 8.09
N GLY A 4 -3.46 6.68 6.83
CA GLY A 4 -3.13 5.62 5.89
C GLY A 4 -1.80 4.97 6.30
N LYS A 5 -1.89 3.96 7.16
CA LYS A 5 -0.74 3.25 7.72
C LYS A 5 -0.69 1.82 7.23
N VAL A 6 0.47 1.39 6.77
CA VAL A 6 0.78 -0.02 6.48
C VAL A 6 2.01 -0.42 7.28
N VAL A 7 1.92 -1.53 7.98
CA VAL A 7 3.05 -2.11 8.73
C VAL A 7 3.31 -3.51 8.19
N ILE A 8 4.57 -3.78 7.87
CA ILE A 8 5.06 -5.10 7.47
C ILE A 8 6.11 -5.51 8.50
N GLU A 9 5.84 -6.57 9.23
CA GLU A 9 6.75 -7.11 10.25
C GLU A 9 7.43 -8.37 9.73
N GLY A 10 8.73 -8.46 9.97
CA GLY A 10 9.56 -9.60 9.64
C GLY A 10 10.51 -9.97 10.78
N THR A 11 11.20 -11.08 10.65
CA THR A 11 12.14 -11.60 11.67
C THR A 11 13.36 -10.71 11.87
N GLU A 12 13.72 -9.90 10.89
CA GLU A 12 14.91 -9.03 10.92
C GLU A 12 14.58 -7.55 11.14
N GLY A 13 13.31 -7.20 11.17
CA GLY A 13 12.87 -5.82 11.38
C GLY A 13 11.46 -5.57 10.89
N TYR A 14 11.09 -4.30 10.81
CA TYR A 14 9.79 -3.90 10.28
C TYR A 14 9.89 -2.67 9.36
N ILE A 15 8.89 -2.55 8.50
CA ILE A 15 8.67 -1.37 7.65
C ILE A 15 7.31 -0.80 8.01
N GLU A 16 7.27 0.50 8.27
CA GLU A 16 6.04 1.26 8.46
C GLU A 16 5.90 2.33 7.38
N LEU A 17 4.83 2.30 6.63
CA LEU A 17 4.46 3.34 5.68
C LEU A 17 3.37 4.21 6.30
N ARG A 18 3.55 5.51 6.28
CA ARG A 18 2.55 6.51 6.69
C ARG A 18 2.25 7.44 5.54
N LYS A 19 0.97 7.68 5.30
CA LYS A 19 0.53 8.46 4.14
C LYS A 19 0.14 9.90 4.48
N TYR A 20 -0.52 10.14 5.59
CA TYR A 20 -1.14 11.45 5.85
C TYR A 20 -0.60 12.20 7.05
N ILE A 21 -0.04 11.50 8.02
CA ILE A 21 0.43 12.11 9.27
C ILE A 21 1.86 11.67 9.53
N ASP A 22 2.74 12.65 9.66
CA ASP A 22 4.07 12.42 10.20
C ASP A 22 4.12 12.78 11.68
N VAL A 23 4.91 12.06 12.45
CA VAL A 23 5.14 12.31 13.88
C VAL A 23 5.74 13.70 14.12
N GLY A 24 6.45 14.27 13.14
CA GLY A 24 6.97 15.63 13.18
C GLY A 24 6.04 16.69 12.61
N GLY A 25 4.89 16.32 12.03
CA GLY A 25 3.90 17.25 11.49
C GLY A 25 4.28 17.94 10.17
N ALA A 26 5.44 17.65 9.59
CA ALA A 26 5.97 18.37 8.44
C ALA A 26 5.89 17.60 7.10
N GLU A 27 5.76 16.29 7.14
CA GLU A 27 5.81 15.45 5.93
C GLU A 27 4.65 14.46 5.91
N THR A 28 4.04 14.30 4.75
CA THR A 28 2.79 13.54 4.59
C THR A 28 2.98 12.10 4.11
N GLU A 29 4.12 11.77 3.53
CA GLU A 29 4.39 10.43 3.01
C GLU A 29 5.78 9.98 3.48
N THR A 30 5.81 9.06 4.44
CA THR A 30 7.06 8.59 5.04
C THR A 30 7.12 7.07 5.10
N ILE A 31 8.34 6.55 4.97
CA ILE A 31 8.67 5.16 5.21
C ILE A 31 9.65 5.10 6.38
N LEU A 32 9.32 4.33 7.39
CA LEU A 32 10.20 4.00 8.48
C LEU A 32 10.67 2.56 8.31
N LEU A 33 11.98 2.37 8.18
CA LEU A 33 12.62 1.06 8.15
C LEU A 33 13.39 0.86 9.45
N SER A 34 13.01 -0.11 10.24
CA SER A 34 13.70 -0.48 11.47
C SER A 34 14.24 -1.89 11.37
N THR A 35 15.53 -2.03 11.57
CA THR A 35 16.24 -3.31 11.66
C THR A 35 16.85 -3.45 13.04
N ARG A 36 17.52 -4.58 13.31
CA ARG A 36 18.24 -4.76 14.58
C ARG A 36 19.40 -3.78 14.77
N GLU A 37 19.94 -3.26 13.66
CA GLU A 37 21.12 -2.40 13.69
C GLU A 37 20.77 -0.91 13.69
N LYS A 38 19.73 -0.53 12.92
CA LYS A 38 19.40 0.88 12.72
C LYS A 38 17.92 1.09 12.42
N THR A 39 17.49 2.31 12.62
CA THR A 39 16.19 2.82 12.16
C THR A 39 16.42 3.99 11.22
N GLU A 40 15.81 3.92 10.05
CA GLU A 40 15.91 4.96 9.01
C GLU A 40 14.52 5.46 8.64
N LYS A 41 14.41 6.76 8.42
CA LYS A 41 13.20 7.42 7.97
C LYS A 41 13.43 8.02 6.58
N PHE A 42 12.56 7.73 5.65
CA PHE A 42 12.58 8.25 4.28
C PHE A 42 11.34 9.08 4.02
N SER A 43 11.52 10.31 3.57
CA SER A 43 10.44 11.10 2.98
C SER A 43 10.32 10.75 1.51
N VAL A 44 9.13 10.33 1.10
CA VAL A 44 8.82 9.93 -0.29
C VAL A 44 7.80 10.83 -0.96
N ALA A 45 7.29 11.84 -0.24
CA ALA A 45 6.35 12.81 -0.78
C ALA A 45 6.91 13.49 -2.03
N GLY A 46 6.20 13.35 -3.16
CA GLY A 46 6.61 13.91 -4.45
C GLY A 46 7.85 13.28 -5.11
N LYS A 47 8.46 12.27 -4.49
CA LYS A 47 9.67 11.61 -5.01
C LYS A 47 9.38 10.28 -5.70
N VAL A 48 8.19 9.74 -5.51
CA VAL A 48 7.76 8.45 -6.08
C VAL A 48 6.69 8.70 -7.11
N GLU A 49 6.89 8.15 -8.30
CA GLU A 49 5.85 8.14 -9.33
C GLU A 49 4.68 7.26 -8.87
N LYS A 50 3.47 7.72 -9.14
CA LYS A 50 2.22 7.00 -8.88
C LYS A 50 1.61 6.54 -10.21
N PRO A 51 2.15 5.50 -10.85
CA PRO A 51 1.83 5.14 -12.23
C PRO A 51 0.44 4.51 -12.40
N PHE A 52 -0.19 4.08 -11.30
CA PHE A 52 -1.45 3.34 -11.36
C PHE A 52 -2.58 4.14 -12.01
N PHE A 53 -2.85 5.35 -11.53
CA PHE A 53 -3.96 6.15 -12.06
C PHE A 53 -3.79 6.57 -13.53
N PRO A 54 -2.61 7.06 -13.95
CA PRO A 54 -2.34 7.28 -15.38
C PRO A 54 -2.48 6.01 -16.23
N ALA A 55 -2.09 4.86 -15.71
CA ALA A 55 -2.25 3.58 -16.40
C ALA A 55 -3.73 3.20 -16.55
N VAL A 56 -4.56 3.36 -15.51
CA VAL A 56 -6.01 3.14 -15.58
C VAL A 56 -6.65 4.04 -16.64
N LEU A 57 -6.30 5.33 -16.67
CA LEU A 57 -6.85 6.25 -17.69
C LEU A 57 -6.46 5.83 -19.12
N ARG A 58 -5.23 5.35 -19.31
CA ARG A 58 -4.78 4.82 -20.58
C ARG A 58 -5.56 3.58 -20.97
N ASP A 59 -5.72 2.63 -20.02
CA ASP A 59 -6.47 1.41 -20.26
C ASP A 59 -7.93 1.71 -20.67
N CYS A 60 -8.58 2.66 -20.01
CA CYS A 60 -9.92 3.09 -20.37
C CYS A 60 -10.00 3.67 -21.80
N LYS A 61 -8.95 4.38 -22.22
CA LYS A 61 -8.88 4.98 -23.56
C LYS A 61 -8.56 3.97 -24.66
N GLU A 62 -7.70 3.03 -24.37
CA GLU A 62 -7.13 2.08 -25.32
C GLU A 62 -7.81 0.71 -25.29
N GLY A 63 -8.68 0.45 -24.30
CA GLY A 63 -9.32 -0.85 -24.10
C GLY A 63 -8.33 -1.93 -23.67
N THR A 64 -7.32 -1.55 -22.89
CA THR A 64 -6.29 -2.46 -22.38
C THR A 64 -6.46 -2.70 -20.86
N GLU A 65 -5.70 -3.62 -20.29
CA GLU A 65 -5.72 -3.98 -18.87
C GLU A 65 -4.30 -3.99 -18.28
N THR A 66 -3.52 -2.93 -18.55
CA THR A 66 -2.11 -2.85 -18.14
C THR A 66 -1.92 -2.42 -16.70
N ALA A 67 -2.84 -1.62 -16.16
CA ALA A 67 -2.80 -1.17 -14.77
C ALA A 67 -3.12 -2.29 -13.80
N MET A 68 -4.18 -3.04 -14.08
CA MET A 68 -4.60 -4.20 -13.29
C MET A 68 -5.46 -5.12 -14.16
N PRO A 69 -5.00 -6.34 -14.47
CA PRO A 69 -5.80 -7.31 -15.21
C PRO A 69 -7.09 -7.65 -14.47
N ALA A 70 -8.18 -7.83 -15.22
CA ALA A 70 -9.48 -8.22 -14.66
C ALA A 70 -9.37 -9.52 -13.83
N GLU A 71 -8.59 -10.49 -14.30
CA GLU A 71 -8.31 -11.74 -13.57
C GLU A 71 -7.77 -11.48 -12.16
N HIS A 72 -6.82 -10.53 -12.01
CA HIS A 72 -6.27 -10.17 -10.71
C HIS A 72 -7.33 -9.55 -9.80
N ALA A 73 -8.18 -8.68 -10.33
CA ALA A 73 -9.27 -8.08 -9.57
C ALA A 73 -10.27 -9.14 -9.07
N PHE A 74 -10.66 -10.09 -9.92
CA PHE A 74 -11.55 -11.19 -9.53
C PHE A 74 -10.91 -12.11 -8.50
N TYR A 75 -9.65 -12.47 -8.67
CA TYR A 75 -8.92 -13.30 -7.70
C TYR A 75 -8.82 -12.63 -6.33
N THR A 76 -8.53 -11.34 -6.29
CA THR A 76 -8.47 -10.57 -5.03
C THR A 76 -9.83 -10.57 -4.32
N MET A 77 -10.91 -10.39 -5.08
CA MET A 77 -12.27 -10.43 -4.53
C MET A 77 -12.64 -11.84 -4.02
N GLU A 78 -12.28 -12.89 -4.76
CA GLU A 78 -12.50 -14.27 -4.34
C GLU A 78 -11.79 -14.57 -3.02
N LEU A 79 -10.53 -14.15 -2.87
CA LEU A 79 -9.80 -14.31 -1.60
C LEU A 79 -10.47 -13.57 -0.44
N ALA A 80 -10.98 -12.36 -0.68
CA ALA A 80 -11.70 -11.59 0.34
C ALA A 80 -12.99 -12.30 0.78
N ILE A 81 -13.75 -12.85 -0.17
CA ILE A 81 -14.97 -13.63 0.12
C ILE A 81 -14.64 -14.89 0.91
N ARG A 82 -13.63 -15.66 0.48
CA ARG A 82 -13.19 -16.86 1.19
C ARG A 82 -12.73 -16.55 2.62
N ALA A 83 -11.98 -15.47 2.80
CA ALA A 83 -11.57 -15.01 4.13
C ALA A 83 -12.80 -14.68 5.01
N GLN A 84 -13.79 -14.00 4.45
CA GLN A 84 -15.05 -13.69 5.13
C GLN A 84 -15.81 -14.96 5.54
N GLU A 85 -15.90 -15.94 4.64
CA GLU A 85 -16.57 -17.22 4.90
C GLU A 85 -15.88 -18.05 5.98
N CYS A 86 -14.55 -18.01 6.01
CA CYS A 86 -13.73 -18.70 7.01
C CYS A 86 -13.67 -17.98 8.36
N ALA A 87 -14.04 -16.72 8.42
CA ALA A 87 -13.98 -15.93 9.65
C ALA A 87 -15.01 -16.46 10.67
N LYS A 88 -14.53 -16.78 11.86
CA LYS A 88 -15.42 -17.13 12.98
C LYS A 88 -16.04 -15.85 13.54
N ARG A 89 -17.35 -15.85 13.66
CA ARG A 89 -18.04 -14.80 14.43
C ARG A 89 -17.77 -15.04 15.92
N LEU A 90 -17.21 -14.07 16.56
CA LEU A 90 -17.02 -14.04 17.99
C LEU A 90 -18.34 -13.73 18.69
#